data_1405a1702778b4086f0e0f3c5c5b5bee
#
_entry.id   1405a1702778b4086f0e0f3c5c5b5bee
#
_cell.length_a   1.000
_cell.length_b   1.000
_cell.length_c   1.000
_cell.angle_alpha   90.00
_cell.angle_beta   90.00
_cell.angle_gamma   90.00
#
_symmetry.space_group_name_H-M   'P 1'
#
loop_
_entity.id
_entity.type
_entity.pdbx_description
1 polymer ?
#
loop_
_entity_poly.entity_id
_entity_poly.type
_entity_poly.pdbx_seq_one_letter_code
_entity_poly.pdbx_strand_id
1 'polypeptide(L)'
;MVVTCNTAHAFYEQVQPQLQIPWIHLMDATSSFILKNYPDVKKVGILATDGTIHSGLYSKSLERTGLTPMSPLVGSELQQLVMRAVYDSEWGIKATGVQVTKEAISILE
;
A
#
# COMPACT_ATOMS: atom_id res chain seq x y z
N MET A 1 18.21 -0.54 7.34
CA MET A 1 17.09 -1.10 8.12
C MET A 1 15.86 -1.22 7.23
N VAL A 2 15.07 -2.25 7.41
CA VAL A 2 13.76 -2.43 6.76
C VAL A 2 12.68 -2.51 7.85
N VAL A 3 11.61 -1.75 7.69
CA VAL A 3 10.45 -1.79 8.59
C VAL A 3 9.29 -2.41 7.81
N THR A 4 8.84 -3.58 8.24
CA THR A 4 7.79 -4.36 7.56
C THR A 4 6.38 -3.92 7.94
N CYS A 5 6.17 -2.61 8.05
CA CYS A 5 4.88 -1.99 8.37
C CYS A 5 4.70 -0.75 7.50
N ASN A 6 3.72 -0.77 6.61
CA ASN A 6 3.46 0.35 5.72
C ASN A 6 3.08 1.62 6.49
N THR A 7 2.16 1.52 7.43
CA THR A 7 1.68 2.67 8.21
C THR A 7 2.80 3.34 9.03
N ALA A 8 3.79 2.57 9.50
CA ALA A 8 4.93 3.12 10.25
C ALA A 8 5.78 4.11 9.42
N HIS A 9 5.75 4.00 8.08
CA HIS A 9 6.47 4.92 7.21
C HIS A 9 5.93 6.36 7.24
N ALA A 10 4.76 6.59 7.83
CA ALA A 10 4.27 7.94 8.10
C ALA A 10 5.20 8.73 9.04
N PHE A 11 6.03 8.04 9.81
CA PHE A 11 6.99 8.63 10.73
C PHE A 11 8.43 8.68 10.18
N TYR A 12 8.62 8.28 8.92
CA TYR A 12 9.94 8.17 8.30
C TYR A 12 10.77 9.45 8.45
N GLU A 13 10.21 10.59 8.07
CA GLU A 13 10.89 11.90 8.11
C GLU A 13 11.31 12.32 9.53
N GLN A 14 10.59 11.85 10.54
CA GLN A 14 10.87 12.16 11.95
C GLN A 14 11.93 11.24 12.54
N VAL A 15 11.95 9.98 12.13
CA VAL A 15 12.78 8.94 12.73
C VAL A 15 14.12 8.77 12.00
N GLN A 16 14.14 8.81 10.66
CA GLN A 16 15.36 8.59 9.88
C GLN A 16 16.53 9.51 10.29
N PRO A 17 16.34 10.80 10.59
CA PRO A 17 17.44 11.66 11.01
C PRO A 17 18.08 11.25 12.34
N GLN A 18 17.39 10.47 13.15
CA GLN A 18 17.85 10.00 14.46
C GLN A 18 18.55 8.63 14.38
N LEU A 19 18.51 7.99 13.22
CA LEU A 19 19.11 6.67 13.01
C LEU A 19 20.53 6.81 12.42
N GLN A 20 21.44 5.95 12.89
CA GLN A 20 22.80 5.84 12.34
C GLN A 20 22.87 4.99 11.07
N ILE A 21 21.81 4.26 10.76
CA ILE A 21 21.70 3.40 9.58
C ILE A 21 20.55 3.86 8.69
N PRO A 22 20.65 3.72 7.36
CA PRO A 22 19.56 4.10 6.47
C PRO A 22 18.34 3.21 6.66
N TRP A 23 17.17 3.84 6.72
CA TRP A 23 15.89 3.16 6.62
C TRP A 23 15.46 3.11 5.15
N ILE A 24 15.31 1.91 4.60
CA ILE A 24 14.81 1.74 3.22
C ILE A 24 13.32 2.04 3.21
N HIS A 25 12.95 3.08 2.49
CA HIS A 25 11.55 3.52 2.35
C HIS A 25 10.81 2.58 1.40
N LEU A 26 9.86 1.78 1.93
CA LEU A 26 9.19 0.72 1.17
C LEU A 26 8.45 1.25 -0.06
N MET A 27 7.77 2.40 0.06
CA MET A 27 7.01 2.99 -1.03
C MET A 27 7.91 3.39 -2.18
N ASP A 28 9.05 4.00 -1.89
CA ASP A 28 10.02 4.42 -2.91
C ASP A 28 10.70 3.21 -3.56
N ALA A 29 11.01 2.19 -2.77
CA ALA A 29 11.53 0.93 -3.29
C ALA A 29 10.52 0.24 -4.21
N THR A 30 9.24 0.24 -3.84
CA THR A 30 8.15 -0.33 -4.64
C THR A 30 7.96 0.43 -5.95
N SER A 31 7.89 1.76 -5.90
CA SER A 31 7.73 2.60 -7.10
C SER A 31 8.89 2.43 -8.07
N SER A 32 10.12 2.37 -7.55
CA SER A 32 11.32 2.12 -8.36
C SER A 32 11.31 0.74 -9.00
N PHE A 33 10.86 -0.28 -8.26
CA PHE A 33 10.72 -1.64 -8.77
C PHE A 33 9.70 -1.71 -9.91
N ILE A 34 8.54 -1.05 -9.77
CA ILE A 34 7.50 -1.01 -10.80
C ILE A 34 8.05 -0.38 -12.08
N LEU A 35 8.68 0.78 -11.99
CA LEU A 35 9.27 1.46 -13.15
C LEU A 35 10.29 0.60 -13.89
N LYS A 36 11.14 -0.11 -13.12
CA LYS A 36 12.19 -0.94 -13.69
C LYS A 36 11.66 -2.19 -14.40
N ASN A 37 10.66 -2.84 -13.81
CA ASN A 37 10.21 -4.16 -14.26
C ASN A 37 8.93 -4.11 -15.12
N TYR A 38 8.18 -3.02 -15.04
CA TYR A 38 6.91 -2.84 -15.74
C TYR A 38 6.83 -1.45 -16.38
N PRO A 39 7.70 -1.15 -17.37
CA PRO A 39 7.84 0.21 -17.93
C PRO A 39 6.58 0.72 -18.64
N ASP A 40 5.69 -0.18 -19.08
CA ASP A 40 4.45 0.18 -19.78
C ASP A 40 3.28 0.48 -18.84
N VAL A 41 3.42 0.18 -17.54
CA VAL A 41 2.39 0.45 -16.55
C VAL A 41 2.28 1.96 -16.32
N LYS A 42 1.04 2.47 -16.32
CA LYS A 42 0.73 3.88 -16.04
C LYS A 42 -0.10 4.07 -14.78
N LYS A 43 -0.94 3.09 -14.46
CA LYS A 43 -1.84 3.13 -13.31
C LYS A 43 -1.50 2.00 -12.35
N VAL A 44 -1.51 2.29 -11.05
CA VAL A 44 -1.18 1.32 -9.99
C VAL A 44 -2.29 1.32 -8.96
N GLY A 45 -2.95 0.17 -8.80
CA GLY A 45 -3.93 -0.04 -7.75
C GLY A 45 -3.26 -0.23 -6.39
N ILE A 46 -3.79 0.43 -5.37
CA ILE A 46 -3.31 0.33 -3.98
C ILE A 46 -4.41 -0.32 -3.14
N LEU A 47 -4.15 -1.52 -2.63
CA LEU A 47 -4.97 -2.17 -1.62
C LEU A 47 -4.20 -2.15 -0.30
N ALA A 48 -4.66 -1.35 0.64
CA ALA A 48 -3.98 -1.13 1.91
C ALA A 48 -4.98 -0.77 3.02
N THR A 49 -4.52 -0.74 4.26
CA THR A 49 -5.33 -0.28 5.38
C THR A 49 -5.69 1.20 5.26
N ASP A 50 -6.75 1.61 5.93
CA ASP A 50 -7.19 3.02 5.98
C ASP A 50 -6.05 3.95 6.39
N GLY A 51 -5.25 3.56 7.38
CA GLY A 51 -4.10 4.36 7.83
C GLY A 51 -3.05 4.54 6.73
N THR A 52 -2.76 3.50 5.97
CA THR A 52 -1.82 3.58 4.85
C THR A 52 -2.35 4.45 3.72
N ILE A 53 -3.63 4.31 3.35
CA ILE A 53 -4.26 5.14 2.31
C ILE A 53 -4.32 6.60 2.78
N HIS A 54 -4.76 6.84 4.00
CA HIS A 54 -4.89 8.19 4.57
C HIS A 54 -3.54 8.92 4.66
N SER A 55 -2.45 8.20 4.93
CA SER A 55 -1.10 8.78 4.94
C SER A 55 -0.66 9.32 3.58
N GLY A 56 -1.22 8.80 2.49
CA GLY A 56 -0.89 9.17 1.11
C GLY A 56 0.53 8.83 0.67
N LEU A 57 1.28 8.03 1.45
CA LEU A 57 2.69 7.76 1.17
C LEU A 57 2.91 7.01 -0.14
N TYR A 58 2.10 5.99 -0.44
CA TYR A 58 2.17 5.30 -1.72
C TYR A 58 1.78 6.20 -2.88
N SER A 59 0.69 6.96 -2.74
CA SER A 59 0.25 7.89 -3.77
C SER A 59 1.34 8.89 -4.11
N LYS A 60 1.92 9.53 -3.10
CA LYS A 60 3.02 10.49 -3.29
C LYS A 60 4.25 9.88 -3.95
N SER A 61 4.64 8.66 -3.54
CA SER A 61 5.80 7.97 -4.11
C SER A 61 5.55 7.58 -5.57
N LEU A 62 4.38 7.05 -5.90
CA LEU A 62 3.99 6.71 -7.27
C LEU A 62 3.90 7.94 -8.17
N GLU A 63 3.26 9.02 -7.72
CA GLU A 63 3.14 10.27 -8.46
C GLU A 63 4.50 10.89 -8.77
N ARG A 64 5.43 10.87 -7.82
CA ARG A 64 6.81 11.35 -8.05
C ARG A 64 7.52 10.59 -9.17
N THR A 65 7.15 9.36 -9.44
CA THR A 65 7.70 8.52 -10.49
C THR A 65 6.89 8.56 -11.79
N GLY A 66 5.84 9.39 -11.86
CA GLY A 66 4.98 9.55 -13.04
C GLY A 66 3.89 8.49 -13.17
N LEU A 67 3.68 7.66 -12.15
CA LEU A 67 2.61 6.68 -12.12
C LEU A 67 1.34 7.29 -11.51
N THR A 68 0.18 6.83 -11.96
CA THR A 68 -1.11 7.26 -11.42
C THR A 68 -1.59 6.27 -10.36
N PRO A 69 -1.63 6.67 -9.08
CA PRO A 69 -2.15 5.82 -8.02
C PRO A 69 -3.68 5.75 -8.09
N MET A 70 -4.22 4.57 -7.81
CA MET A 70 -5.65 4.34 -7.66
C MET A 70 -5.89 3.59 -6.36
N SER A 71 -6.69 4.14 -5.47
CA SER A 71 -7.08 3.49 -4.22
C SER A 71 -8.57 3.63 -3.97
N PRO A 72 -9.19 2.67 -3.27
CA PRO A 72 -10.55 2.85 -2.79
C PRO A 72 -10.65 4.06 -1.87
N LEU A 73 -11.79 4.70 -1.88
CA LEU A 73 -12.05 5.78 -0.90
C LEU A 73 -12.23 5.17 0.49
N VAL A 74 -11.59 5.78 1.50
CA VAL A 74 -11.79 5.41 2.89
C VAL A 74 -13.29 5.56 3.22
N GLY A 75 -13.87 4.53 3.83
CA GLY A 75 -15.30 4.44 4.12
C GLY A 75 -16.17 3.85 3.01
N SER A 76 -15.64 3.63 1.80
CA SER A 76 -16.36 2.93 0.73
C SER A 76 -16.52 1.44 1.01
N GLU A 77 -17.50 0.82 0.36
CA GLU A 77 -17.73 -0.64 0.44
C GLU A 77 -16.47 -1.42 0.05
N LEU A 78 -15.79 -1.01 -1.02
CA LEU A 78 -14.57 -1.65 -1.48
C LEU A 78 -13.47 -1.55 -0.42
N GLN A 79 -13.28 -0.40 0.21
CA GLN A 79 -12.31 -0.25 1.27
C GLN A 79 -12.66 -1.08 2.52
N GLN A 80 -13.93 -1.24 2.83
CA GLN A 80 -14.36 -2.13 3.90
C GLN A 80 -14.02 -3.59 3.61
N LEU A 81 -14.14 -4.04 2.35
CA LEU A 81 -13.69 -5.37 1.94
C LEU A 81 -12.18 -5.54 2.11
N VAL A 82 -11.39 -4.53 1.75
CA VAL A 82 -9.94 -4.55 1.96
C VAL A 82 -9.61 -4.63 3.45
N MET A 83 -10.27 -3.83 4.29
CA MET A 83 -10.07 -3.88 5.75
C MET A 83 -10.44 -5.25 6.34
N ARG A 84 -11.50 -5.88 5.87
CA ARG A 84 -11.86 -7.25 6.25
C ARG A 84 -10.78 -8.26 5.83
N ALA A 85 -10.22 -8.13 4.61
CA ALA A 85 -9.15 -9.00 4.16
C ALA A 85 -7.90 -8.91 5.05
N VAL A 86 -7.63 -7.74 5.62
CA VAL A 86 -6.48 -7.51 6.51
C VAL A 86 -6.76 -7.94 7.95
N TYR A 87 -7.95 -7.62 8.47
CA TYR A 87 -8.27 -7.73 9.91
C TYR A 87 -9.33 -8.77 10.23
N ASP A 88 -9.76 -9.57 9.25
CA ASP A 88 -10.66 -10.69 9.53
C ASP A 88 -10.07 -11.54 10.66
N SER A 89 -10.92 -12.04 11.55
CA SER A 89 -10.53 -12.86 12.71
C SER A 89 -9.74 -14.12 12.34
N GLU A 90 -9.85 -14.53 11.09
CA GLU A 90 -9.06 -15.59 10.49
C GLU A 90 -7.77 -15.09 9.80
N TRP A 91 -7.42 -13.83 10.00
CA TRP A 91 -6.17 -13.18 9.59
C TRP A 91 -5.95 -13.06 8.09
N GLY A 92 -7.00 -12.84 7.32
CA GLY A 92 -6.87 -12.51 5.91
C GLY A 92 -6.06 -13.50 5.04
N ILE A 93 -5.25 -14.32 5.67
CA ILE A 93 -4.39 -15.34 5.07
C ILE A 93 -5.13 -16.67 4.90
N LYS A 94 -6.19 -16.87 5.67
CA LYS A 94 -7.07 -18.04 5.57
C LYS A 94 -8.08 -17.87 4.44
N ALA A 95 -8.82 -18.95 4.16
CA ALA A 95 -9.73 -19.01 3.02
C ALA A 95 -10.70 -17.84 2.89
N THR A 96 -11.23 -17.33 4.00
CA THR A 96 -12.15 -16.18 4.02
C THR A 96 -11.47 -14.90 3.57
N GLY A 97 -10.27 -14.63 4.07
CA GLY A 97 -9.51 -13.43 3.66
C GLY A 97 -9.07 -13.49 2.20
N VAL A 98 -8.71 -14.66 1.70
CA VAL A 98 -8.40 -14.86 0.27
C VAL A 98 -9.62 -14.57 -0.60
N GLN A 99 -10.82 -15.00 -0.19
CA GLN A 99 -12.06 -14.75 -0.92
C GLN A 99 -12.37 -13.24 -0.93
N VAL A 100 -12.33 -12.59 0.21
CA VAL A 100 -12.58 -11.13 0.33
C VAL A 100 -11.59 -10.34 -0.54
N THR A 101 -10.32 -10.73 -0.57
CA THR A 101 -9.31 -10.08 -1.40
C THR A 101 -9.61 -10.26 -2.89
N LYS A 102 -10.03 -11.46 -3.33
CA LYS A 102 -10.43 -11.70 -4.72
C LYS A 102 -11.64 -10.86 -5.13
N GLU A 103 -12.64 -10.74 -4.25
CA GLU A 103 -13.80 -9.89 -4.48
C GLU A 103 -13.39 -8.42 -4.62
N ALA A 104 -12.52 -7.94 -3.74
CA ALA A 104 -11.99 -6.56 -3.81
C ALA A 104 -11.23 -6.29 -5.12
N ILE A 105 -10.40 -7.24 -5.57
CA ILE A 105 -9.68 -7.12 -6.84
C ILE A 105 -10.65 -7.11 -8.03
N SER A 106 -11.63 -8.00 -8.04
CA SER A 106 -12.63 -8.08 -9.11
C SER A 106 -13.46 -6.80 -9.28
N ILE A 107 -13.67 -6.04 -8.21
CA ILE A 107 -14.36 -4.74 -8.28
C ILE A 107 -13.45 -3.64 -8.85
N LEU A 108 -12.13 -3.77 -8.67
CA LEU A 108 -11.14 -2.81 -9.18
C LEU A 108 -10.81 -3.01 -10.67
N GLU A 109 -11.02 -4.19 -11.20
CA GLU A 109 -10.85 -4.52 -12.61
C GLU A 109 -12.01 -3.99 -13.47
#